data_82ae2a95328b2eeecdc88119ce7a76c5
#
_entry.id   82ae2a95328b2eeecdc88119ce7a76c5
#
_cell.length_a   1.000
_cell.length_b   1.000
_cell.length_c   1.000
_cell.angle_alpha   90.00
_cell.angle_beta   90.00
_cell.angle_gamma   90.00
#
_symmetry.space_group_name_H-M   'P 1'
#
loop_
_entity.id
_entity.type
_entity.pdbx_description
1 polymer ?
#
loop_
_entity_poly.entity_id
_entity_poly.type
_entity_poly.pdbx_seq_one_letter_code
_entity_poly.pdbx_strand_id
1 'polypeptide(L)'
;MGRIRGLEAPTTPIRLCPLCGEPSAFDEITEFYYCNHCDQFIQWLPDSYTMMMTGPPGAGKTPVLHHWMDFYARNGRPSVFLAFDDSPANLRGPLGGYTHEKLSEYEGHGLITLVDCYSSIAGVSGREKYALKNRADLNELSLLITDLLNAMTSLGSPKIMLDSATPLFTYKEPQLVVQFLSTMAAKVKSRGGAFLTSLASGTVSEENVRRLQTIMDFAVELRILEVEGRQKRQVRLAKARGQRVYEEWIPIYIGKEAISIDVGDDPAKYERLRKAFESPS
;
A
#
# COMPACT_ATOMS: atom_id res chain seq x y z
N MET A 1 5.50 -15.78 53.85
CA MET A 1 5.96 -16.35 52.53
C MET A 1 4.77 -16.39 51.58
N GLY A 2 4.49 -15.35 50.88
CA GLY A 2 3.43 -15.26 49.89
C GLY A 2 4.05 -15.43 48.50
N ARG A 3 3.70 -16.51 47.80
CA ARG A 3 4.08 -16.71 46.39
C ARG A 3 3.31 -15.69 45.53
N ILE A 4 4.03 -14.75 44.94
CA ILE A 4 3.54 -13.93 43.84
C ILE A 4 3.31 -14.88 42.66
N ARG A 5 2.05 -15.05 42.26
CA ARG A 5 1.69 -15.76 41.02
C ARG A 5 2.32 -15.02 39.85
N GLY A 6 3.14 -15.72 39.07
CA GLY A 6 3.73 -15.16 37.86
C GLY A 6 2.64 -14.67 36.93
N LEU A 7 2.73 -13.40 36.54
CA LEU A 7 2.08 -12.88 35.35
C LEU A 7 2.71 -13.64 34.17
N GLU A 8 1.95 -14.52 33.53
CA GLU A 8 2.30 -15.03 32.21
C GLU A 8 2.43 -13.81 31.29
N ALA A 9 3.63 -13.63 30.75
CA ALA A 9 3.87 -12.60 29.75
C ALA A 9 2.86 -12.82 28.59
N PRO A 10 2.23 -11.77 28.05
CA PRO A 10 1.37 -11.91 26.91
C PRO A 10 2.17 -12.56 25.78
N THR A 11 1.73 -13.72 25.32
CA THR A 11 2.36 -14.40 24.18
C THR A 11 2.14 -13.52 22.94
N THR A 12 3.15 -12.73 22.60
CA THR A 12 3.12 -11.90 21.40
C THR A 12 2.95 -12.83 20.20
N PRO A 13 1.97 -12.63 19.34
CA PRO A 13 1.70 -13.53 18.24
C PRO A 13 2.92 -13.59 17.31
N ILE A 14 3.41 -14.80 17.01
CA ILE A 14 4.43 -15.01 16.00
C ILE A 14 3.83 -14.60 14.66
N ARG A 15 4.52 -13.70 13.96
CA ARG A 15 4.12 -13.27 12.62
C ARG A 15 5.14 -13.72 11.59
N LEU A 16 4.68 -14.09 10.41
CA LEU A 16 5.58 -14.47 9.32
C LEU A 16 6.12 -13.21 8.64
N CYS A 17 7.39 -13.25 8.29
CA CYS A 17 8.02 -12.18 7.52
C CYS A 17 7.36 -12.08 6.13
N PRO A 18 6.92 -10.88 5.72
CA PRO A 18 6.28 -10.70 4.42
C PRO A 18 7.23 -10.89 3.23
N LEU A 19 8.54 -10.85 3.46
CA LEU A 19 9.54 -10.95 2.41
C LEU A 19 10.01 -12.37 2.14
N CYS A 20 10.15 -13.20 3.19
CA CYS A 20 10.67 -14.56 3.05
C CYS A 20 9.75 -15.64 3.61
N GLY A 21 8.66 -15.28 4.28
CA GLY A 21 7.74 -16.24 4.90
C GLY A 21 8.22 -16.83 6.22
N GLU A 22 9.45 -16.54 6.67
CA GLU A 22 9.98 -17.05 7.92
C GLU A 22 9.37 -16.35 9.15
N PRO A 23 9.34 -17.01 10.32
CA PRO A 23 8.88 -16.40 11.56
C PRO A 23 9.70 -15.16 11.90
N SER A 24 9.04 -14.07 12.24
CA SER A 24 9.65 -12.85 12.74
C SER A 24 9.52 -12.76 14.26
N ALA A 25 10.56 -12.29 14.92
CA ALA A 25 10.55 -12.01 16.36
C ALA A 25 10.02 -10.59 16.61
N PHE A 26 9.22 -10.43 17.67
CA PHE A 26 8.81 -9.11 18.12
C PHE A 26 9.91 -8.54 19.03
N ASP A 27 10.41 -7.38 18.68
CA ASP A 27 11.36 -6.63 19.50
C ASP A 27 10.57 -5.67 20.40
N GLU A 28 10.55 -5.95 21.70
CA GLU A 28 9.82 -5.17 22.70
C GLU A 28 10.37 -3.74 22.87
N ILE A 29 11.63 -3.50 22.49
CA ILE A 29 12.26 -2.18 22.62
C ILE A 29 11.78 -1.25 21.51
N THR A 30 11.70 -1.79 20.28
CA THR A 30 11.28 -1.01 19.10
C THR A 30 9.80 -1.14 18.79
N GLU A 31 9.11 -2.07 19.45
CA GLU A 31 7.72 -2.47 19.16
C GLU A 31 7.52 -2.93 17.70
N PHE A 32 8.59 -3.36 17.04
CA PHE A 32 8.55 -3.90 15.68
C PHE A 32 8.85 -5.39 15.65
N TYR A 33 8.38 -6.02 14.58
CA TYR A 33 8.82 -7.37 14.24
C TYR A 33 10.15 -7.32 13.49
N TYR A 34 11.08 -8.16 13.87
CA TYR A 34 12.37 -8.33 13.22
C TYR A 34 12.46 -9.71 12.57
N CYS A 35 12.86 -9.75 11.30
CA CYS A 35 13.12 -11.00 10.61
C CYS A 35 14.62 -11.33 10.65
N ASN A 36 15.00 -12.35 11.38
CA ASN A 36 16.39 -12.81 11.46
C ASN A 36 16.91 -13.34 10.11
N HIS A 37 16.03 -13.85 9.24
CA HIS A 37 16.44 -14.37 7.93
C HIS A 37 16.74 -13.24 6.94
N CYS A 38 15.94 -12.20 6.92
CA CYS A 38 16.13 -11.04 6.06
C CYS A 38 17.02 -9.97 6.68
N ASP A 39 17.38 -10.13 7.95
CA ASP A 39 18.18 -9.18 8.75
C ASP A 39 17.59 -7.76 8.72
N GLN A 40 16.25 -7.63 8.92
CA GLN A 40 15.59 -6.34 8.88
C GLN A 40 14.32 -6.27 9.73
N PHE A 41 13.98 -5.06 10.15
CA PHE A 41 12.71 -4.79 10.80
C PHE A 41 11.55 -4.81 9.82
N ILE A 42 10.44 -5.33 10.30
CA ILE A 42 9.20 -5.41 9.56
C ILE A 42 8.21 -4.47 10.22
N GLN A 43 7.90 -3.38 9.53
CA GLN A 43 6.83 -2.51 9.97
C GLN A 43 5.48 -3.11 9.59
N TRP A 44 4.67 -3.43 10.60
CA TRP A 44 3.31 -3.88 10.40
C TRP A 44 2.37 -2.68 10.39
N LEU A 45 1.78 -2.44 9.23
CA LEU A 45 0.66 -1.53 9.13
C LEU A 45 -0.54 -2.14 9.87
N PRO A 46 -1.40 -1.32 10.52
CA PRO A 46 -2.64 -1.81 11.08
C PRO A 46 -3.45 -2.58 10.04
N ASP A 47 -4.34 -3.50 10.46
CA ASP A 47 -5.21 -4.20 9.52
C ASP A 47 -6.14 -3.24 8.77
N SER A 48 -6.52 -2.14 9.43
CA SER A 48 -7.42 -1.12 8.88
C SER A 48 -6.73 0.24 8.87
N TYR A 49 -6.50 0.78 7.67
CA TYR A 49 -5.85 2.07 7.49
C TYR A 49 -6.15 2.67 6.13
N THR A 50 -5.79 3.93 5.97
CA THR A 50 -5.84 4.63 4.70
C THR A 50 -4.49 5.22 4.36
N MET A 51 -4.05 5.09 3.12
CA MET A 51 -2.74 5.54 2.68
C MET A 51 -2.79 6.18 1.30
N MET A 52 -2.11 7.28 1.16
CA MET A 52 -1.80 7.84 -0.15
C MET A 52 -0.31 7.77 -0.42
N MET A 53 0.03 7.54 -1.68
CA MET A 53 1.39 7.51 -2.17
C MET A 53 1.56 8.56 -3.26
N THR A 54 2.50 9.47 -3.11
CA THR A 54 2.76 10.52 -4.09
C THR A 54 4.17 10.40 -4.65
N GLY A 55 4.36 10.87 -5.88
CA GLY A 55 5.66 10.90 -6.51
C GLY A 55 5.57 11.13 -8.02
N PRO A 56 6.66 11.56 -8.68
CA PRO A 56 6.67 11.77 -10.10
C PRO A 56 6.42 10.47 -10.89
N PRO A 57 6.07 10.53 -12.18
CA PRO A 57 6.06 9.37 -13.06
C PRO A 57 7.40 8.64 -13.00
N GLY A 58 7.38 7.30 -12.99
CA GLY A 58 8.59 6.48 -12.90
C GLY A 58 9.21 6.35 -11.50
N ALA A 59 8.67 7.00 -10.47
CA ALA A 59 9.19 6.88 -9.10
C ALA A 59 8.96 5.50 -8.45
N GLY A 60 8.08 4.67 -9.03
CA GLY A 60 7.85 3.31 -8.56
C GLY A 60 6.59 3.10 -7.73
N LYS A 61 5.60 3.98 -7.85
CA LYS A 61 4.32 3.86 -7.11
C LYS A 61 3.62 2.54 -7.39
N THR A 62 3.39 2.22 -8.66
CA THR A 62 2.74 0.97 -9.09
C THR A 62 3.49 -0.29 -8.63
N PRO A 63 4.81 -0.43 -8.83
CA PRO A 63 5.58 -1.54 -8.27
C PRO A 63 5.41 -1.71 -6.76
N VAL A 64 5.38 -0.61 -5.99
CA VAL A 64 5.16 -0.68 -4.54
C VAL A 64 3.77 -1.22 -4.21
N LEU A 65 2.74 -0.81 -4.95
CA LEU A 65 1.39 -1.35 -4.77
C LEU A 65 1.31 -2.83 -5.14
N HIS A 66 1.99 -3.26 -6.23
CA HIS A 66 2.10 -4.67 -6.61
C HIS A 66 2.77 -5.52 -5.52
N HIS A 67 3.86 -5.02 -4.94
CA HIS A 67 4.53 -5.69 -3.84
C HIS A 67 3.61 -5.84 -2.61
N TRP A 68 2.83 -4.82 -2.30
CA TRP A 68 1.84 -4.92 -1.21
C TRP A 68 0.69 -5.86 -1.53
N MET A 69 0.24 -5.94 -2.78
CA MET A 69 -0.76 -6.95 -3.18
C MET A 69 -0.26 -8.36 -2.92
N ASP A 70 0.97 -8.67 -3.34
CA ASP A 70 1.58 -9.96 -3.07
C ASP A 70 1.69 -10.23 -1.57
N PHE A 71 2.15 -9.25 -0.80
CA PHE A 71 2.20 -9.35 0.65
C PHE A 71 0.84 -9.71 1.27
N TYR A 72 -0.24 -9.04 0.85
CA TYR A 72 -1.57 -9.33 1.36
C TYR A 72 -2.06 -10.70 0.92
N ALA A 73 -1.86 -11.08 -0.34
CA ALA A 73 -2.27 -12.37 -0.87
C ALA A 73 -1.58 -13.54 -0.13
N ARG A 74 -0.27 -13.44 0.12
CA ARG A 74 0.48 -14.44 0.91
C ARG A 74 -0.06 -14.59 2.34
N ASN A 75 -0.60 -13.52 2.91
CA ASN A 75 -1.21 -13.53 4.24
C ASN A 75 -2.71 -13.85 4.22
N GLY A 76 -3.24 -14.37 3.11
CA GLY A 76 -4.65 -14.72 2.97
C GLY A 76 -5.60 -13.52 3.04
N ARG A 77 -5.12 -12.31 2.74
CA ARG A 77 -5.91 -11.08 2.76
C ARG A 77 -6.34 -10.70 1.35
N PRO A 78 -7.63 -10.59 1.06
CA PRO A 78 -8.10 -10.26 -0.27
C PRO A 78 -7.77 -8.81 -0.65
N SER A 79 -7.30 -8.64 -1.88
CA SER A 79 -6.91 -7.35 -2.45
C SER A 79 -7.63 -7.09 -3.75
N VAL A 80 -8.06 -5.85 -3.95
CA VAL A 80 -8.62 -5.34 -5.22
C VAL A 80 -7.69 -4.29 -5.76
N PHE A 81 -7.34 -4.38 -7.02
CA PHE A 81 -6.56 -3.39 -7.72
C PHE A 81 -7.42 -2.72 -8.81
N LEU A 82 -7.71 -1.44 -8.59
CA LEU A 82 -8.45 -0.60 -9.53
C LEU A 82 -7.43 0.01 -10.51
N ALA A 83 -7.35 -0.55 -11.70
CA ALA A 83 -6.35 -0.25 -12.71
C ALA A 83 -6.80 0.95 -13.57
N PHE A 84 -6.32 2.16 -13.26
CA PHE A 84 -6.67 3.38 -13.97
C PHE A 84 -5.62 3.80 -15.01
N ASP A 85 -4.34 3.45 -14.80
CA ASP A 85 -3.23 3.92 -15.63
C ASP A 85 -2.85 2.93 -16.74
N ASP A 86 -3.25 1.65 -16.59
CA ASP A 86 -3.04 0.61 -17.61
C ASP A 86 -4.13 -0.46 -17.51
N SER A 87 -4.25 -1.30 -18.54
CA SER A 87 -5.20 -2.42 -18.56
C SER A 87 -4.72 -3.57 -17.66
N PRO A 88 -5.64 -4.32 -17.02
CA PRO A 88 -5.28 -5.52 -16.27
C PRO A 88 -4.46 -6.53 -17.08
N ALA A 89 -4.74 -6.64 -18.39
CA ALA A 89 -3.99 -7.52 -19.27
C ALA A 89 -2.48 -7.17 -19.31
N ASN A 90 -2.16 -5.87 -19.36
CA ASN A 90 -0.78 -5.38 -19.33
C ASN A 90 -0.15 -5.49 -17.94
N LEU A 91 -0.95 -5.32 -16.89
CA LEU A 91 -0.46 -5.39 -15.50
C LEU A 91 -0.11 -6.80 -15.04
N ARG A 92 -0.74 -7.84 -15.62
CA ARG A 92 -0.50 -9.24 -15.21
C ARG A 92 0.95 -9.67 -15.36
N GLY A 93 1.63 -9.26 -16.41
CA GLY A 93 3.06 -9.57 -16.63
C GLY A 93 3.95 -9.05 -15.49
N PRO A 94 3.99 -7.71 -15.27
CA PRO A 94 4.74 -7.12 -14.15
C PRO A 94 4.30 -7.62 -12.77
N LEU A 95 2.99 -7.76 -12.53
CA LEU A 95 2.47 -8.25 -11.26
C LEU A 95 2.86 -9.71 -11.01
N GLY A 96 2.88 -10.56 -12.05
CA GLY A 96 3.34 -11.95 -11.98
C GLY A 96 4.78 -12.07 -11.47
N GLY A 97 5.66 -11.14 -11.83
CA GLY A 97 7.02 -11.08 -11.29
C GLY A 97 7.04 -10.91 -9.76
N TYR A 98 6.17 -10.07 -9.20
CA TYR A 98 6.09 -9.86 -7.74
C TYR A 98 5.41 -11.01 -7.01
N THR A 99 4.45 -11.69 -7.65
CA THR A 99 3.73 -12.83 -7.03
C THR A 99 4.42 -14.17 -7.23
N HIS A 100 5.65 -14.18 -7.75
CA HIS A 100 6.41 -15.41 -8.01
C HIS A 100 5.59 -16.47 -8.77
N GLU A 101 4.93 -16.06 -9.87
CA GLU A 101 4.09 -16.91 -10.74
C GLU A 101 2.79 -17.43 -10.09
N LYS A 102 2.48 -17.03 -8.87
CA LYS A 102 1.24 -17.44 -8.18
C LYS A 102 0.03 -16.54 -8.47
N LEU A 103 0.16 -15.58 -9.38
CA LEU A 103 -0.90 -14.61 -9.65
C LEU A 103 -2.22 -15.29 -10.05
N SER A 104 -2.20 -16.27 -10.95
CA SER A 104 -3.40 -17.00 -11.38
C SER A 104 -4.03 -17.80 -10.25
N GLU A 105 -3.24 -18.34 -9.35
CA GLU A 105 -3.72 -19.04 -8.14
C GLU A 105 -4.41 -18.04 -7.20
N TYR A 106 -3.79 -16.89 -6.94
CA TYR A 106 -4.37 -15.83 -6.12
C TYR A 106 -5.67 -15.26 -6.73
N GLU A 107 -5.72 -15.06 -8.07
CA GLU A 107 -6.95 -14.66 -8.76
C GLU A 107 -8.02 -15.77 -8.64
N GLY A 108 -7.65 -17.04 -8.81
CA GLY A 108 -8.55 -18.18 -8.71
C GLY A 108 -9.18 -18.35 -7.31
N HIS A 109 -8.42 -18.03 -6.27
CA HIS A 109 -8.89 -18.05 -4.88
C HIS A 109 -9.55 -16.73 -4.41
N GLY A 110 -9.66 -15.72 -5.29
CA GLY A 110 -10.22 -14.42 -4.95
C GLY A 110 -9.35 -13.57 -4.00
N LEU A 111 -8.07 -13.93 -3.85
CA LEU A 111 -7.10 -13.16 -3.05
C LEU A 111 -6.58 -11.94 -3.79
N ILE A 112 -6.57 -11.97 -5.13
CA ILE A 112 -6.31 -10.81 -5.98
C ILE A 112 -7.46 -10.66 -6.95
N THR A 113 -8.01 -9.45 -7.04
CA THR A 113 -9.03 -9.08 -8.02
C THR A 113 -8.55 -7.85 -8.78
N LEU A 114 -8.38 -7.98 -10.09
CA LEU A 114 -8.08 -6.84 -10.97
C LEU A 114 -9.37 -6.27 -11.52
N VAL A 115 -9.50 -4.94 -11.48
CA VAL A 115 -10.65 -4.20 -12.00
C VAL A 115 -10.18 -3.31 -13.14
N ASP A 116 -10.81 -3.44 -14.29
CA ASP A 116 -10.49 -2.63 -15.47
C ASP A 116 -11.19 -1.27 -15.38
N CYS A 117 -10.44 -0.26 -15.04
CA CYS A 117 -10.84 1.14 -15.06
C CYS A 117 -10.22 1.90 -16.24
N TYR A 118 -9.47 1.22 -17.11
CA TYR A 118 -8.69 1.82 -18.19
C TYR A 118 -9.33 1.66 -19.57
N SER A 119 -9.77 0.46 -19.93
CA SER A 119 -10.18 0.13 -21.31
C SER A 119 -11.36 0.96 -21.82
N SER A 120 -12.19 1.50 -20.92
CA SER A 120 -13.29 2.41 -21.29
C SER A 120 -12.83 3.70 -21.99
N ILE A 121 -11.54 4.11 -21.88
CA ILE A 121 -10.98 5.25 -22.62
C ILE A 121 -11.01 5.00 -24.13
N ALA A 122 -10.69 3.77 -24.52
CA ALA A 122 -10.65 3.36 -25.91
C ALA A 122 -12.04 3.00 -26.48
N GLY A 123 -13.11 3.18 -25.69
CA GLY A 123 -14.47 2.75 -26.08
C GLY A 123 -14.61 1.22 -26.16
N VAL A 124 -13.68 0.48 -25.56
CA VAL A 124 -13.68 -0.98 -25.56
C VAL A 124 -14.18 -1.47 -24.20
N SER A 125 -15.09 -2.43 -24.23
CA SER A 125 -15.49 -3.12 -22.99
C SER A 125 -14.31 -3.94 -22.47
N GLY A 126 -13.95 -3.73 -21.19
CA GLY A 126 -12.96 -4.56 -20.52
C GLY A 126 -13.34 -6.04 -20.56
N ARG A 127 -12.36 -6.93 -20.63
CA ARG A 127 -12.57 -8.39 -20.60
C ARG A 127 -12.63 -8.93 -19.18
N GLU A 128 -12.38 -8.07 -18.20
CA GLU A 128 -12.37 -8.46 -16.78
C GLU A 128 -13.79 -8.67 -16.27
N LYS A 129 -13.91 -9.52 -15.24
CA LYS A 129 -15.17 -9.71 -14.53
C LYS A 129 -15.73 -8.41 -13.98
N TYR A 130 -14.84 -7.50 -13.57
CA TYR A 130 -15.17 -6.19 -13.08
C TYR A 130 -14.50 -5.14 -13.96
N ALA A 131 -15.31 -4.29 -14.59
CA ALA A 131 -14.83 -3.22 -15.46
C ALA A 131 -15.76 -2.01 -15.35
N LEU A 132 -15.19 -0.80 -15.37
CA LEU A 132 -15.95 0.44 -15.47
C LEU A 132 -16.37 0.68 -16.91
N LYS A 133 -17.62 1.06 -17.11
CA LYS A 133 -18.12 1.54 -18.42
C LYS A 133 -17.67 2.96 -18.70
N ASN A 134 -17.57 3.77 -17.65
CA ASN A 134 -17.06 5.13 -17.73
C ASN A 134 -16.14 5.44 -16.56
N ARG A 135 -14.82 5.52 -16.84
CA ARG A 135 -13.81 5.81 -15.81
C ARG A 135 -13.99 7.15 -15.08
N ALA A 136 -14.74 8.08 -15.68
CA ALA A 136 -15.05 9.36 -15.07
C ALA A 136 -16.31 9.32 -14.18
N ASP A 137 -17.04 8.22 -14.11
CA ASP A 137 -18.24 8.12 -13.30
C ASP A 137 -17.89 7.65 -11.87
N LEU A 138 -17.81 8.62 -10.95
CA LEU A 138 -17.52 8.36 -9.53
C LEU A 138 -18.65 7.57 -8.85
N ASN A 139 -19.88 7.64 -9.33
CA ASN A 139 -21.00 6.87 -8.78
C ASN A 139 -20.87 5.39 -9.17
N GLU A 140 -20.60 5.11 -10.46
CA GLU A 140 -20.34 3.76 -10.94
C GLU A 140 -19.16 3.13 -10.15
N LEU A 141 -18.07 3.87 -10.00
CA LEU A 141 -16.90 3.42 -9.23
C LEU A 141 -17.24 3.17 -7.75
N SER A 142 -18.04 4.05 -7.12
CA SER A 142 -18.49 3.88 -5.74
C SER A 142 -19.36 2.65 -5.54
N LEU A 143 -20.26 2.37 -6.47
CA LEU A 143 -21.12 1.17 -6.46
C LEU A 143 -20.26 -0.09 -6.62
N LEU A 144 -19.38 -0.11 -7.62
CA LEU A 144 -18.47 -1.23 -7.86
C LEU A 144 -17.61 -1.56 -6.65
N ILE A 145 -17.00 -0.56 -6.00
CA ILE A 145 -16.24 -0.78 -4.76
C ILE A 145 -17.14 -1.34 -3.66
N THR A 146 -18.38 -0.87 -3.55
CA THR A 146 -19.32 -1.37 -2.54
C THR A 146 -19.66 -2.84 -2.78
N ASP A 147 -19.92 -3.23 -4.02
CA ASP A 147 -20.23 -4.61 -4.40
C ASP A 147 -19.03 -5.54 -4.13
N LEU A 148 -17.82 -5.08 -4.47
CA LEU A 148 -16.59 -5.80 -4.17
C LEU A 148 -16.37 -6.00 -2.66
N LEU A 149 -16.58 -4.94 -1.87
CA LEU A 149 -16.50 -5.01 -0.41
C LEU A 149 -17.53 -5.99 0.17
N ASN A 150 -18.73 -6.04 -0.39
CA ASN A 150 -19.78 -7.00 0.02
C ASN A 150 -19.38 -8.44 -0.33
N ALA A 151 -18.86 -8.66 -1.55
CA ALA A 151 -18.43 -9.98 -2.00
C ALA A 151 -17.23 -10.52 -1.18
N MET A 152 -16.40 -9.65 -0.63
CA MET A 152 -15.21 -10.03 0.14
C MET A 152 -15.44 -10.16 1.65
N THR A 153 -16.65 -9.92 2.14
CA THR A 153 -16.94 -9.92 3.59
C THR A 153 -16.55 -11.24 4.27
N SER A 154 -16.68 -12.37 3.59
CA SER A 154 -16.32 -13.71 4.10
C SER A 154 -14.81 -14.00 4.06
N LEU A 155 -14.05 -13.25 3.28
CA LEU A 155 -12.61 -13.47 3.08
C LEU A 155 -11.73 -12.65 4.06
N GLY A 156 -12.36 -11.83 4.91
CA GLY A 156 -11.67 -11.01 5.92
C GLY A 156 -11.52 -9.55 5.53
N SER A 157 -10.47 -8.91 6.01
CA SER A 157 -10.23 -7.46 5.89
C SER A 157 -9.80 -7.06 4.47
N PRO A 158 -10.66 -6.45 3.64
CA PRO A 158 -10.36 -6.17 2.24
C PRO A 158 -9.32 -5.05 2.08
N LYS A 159 -8.46 -5.17 1.08
CA LYS A 159 -7.47 -4.16 0.72
C LYS A 159 -7.81 -3.60 -0.66
N ILE A 160 -8.19 -2.34 -0.73
CA ILE A 160 -8.53 -1.67 -1.99
C ILE A 160 -7.38 -0.76 -2.40
N MET A 161 -6.82 -1.00 -3.57
CA MET A 161 -5.74 -0.20 -4.16
C MET A 161 -6.23 0.49 -5.41
N LEU A 162 -6.13 1.81 -5.46
CA LEU A 162 -6.49 2.63 -6.61
C LEU A 162 -5.22 3.19 -7.25
N ASP A 163 -4.85 2.70 -8.40
CA ASP A 163 -3.66 3.09 -9.15
C ASP A 163 -4.01 3.58 -10.57
N SER A 164 -4.02 4.88 -10.75
CA SER A 164 -3.87 5.97 -9.80
C SER A 164 -5.14 6.82 -9.71
N ALA A 165 -5.23 7.67 -8.67
CA ALA A 165 -6.30 8.67 -8.59
C ALA A 165 -6.07 9.86 -9.54
N THR A 166 -4.89 9.99 -10.14
CA THR A 166 -4.53 11.11 -11.02
C THR A 166 -5.56 11.34 -12.14
N PRO A 167 -6.00 10.32 -12.91
CA PRO A 167 -6.97 10.52 -13.96
C PRO A 167 -8.32 11.07 -13.48
N LEU A 168 -8.71 10.78 -12.25
CA LEU A 168 -9.97 11.30 -11.70
C LEU A 168 -9.95 12.83 -11.63
N PHE A 169 -8.81 13.43 -11.28
CA PHE A 169 -8.61 14.88 -11.25
C PHE A 169 -8.57 15.52 -12.64
N THR A 170 -8.36 14.75 -13.70
CA THR A 170 -8.42 15.24 -15.08
C THR A 170 -9.87 15.35 -15.56
N TYR A 171 -10.75 14.46 -15.11
CA TYR A 171 -12.12 14.36 -15.61
C TYR A 171 -13.18 14.97 -14.70
N LYS A 172 -12.83 15.28 -13.45
CA LYS A 172 -13.78 15.78 -12.44
C LYS A 172 -13.20 16.97 -11.69
N GLU A 173 -14.10 17.81 -11.18
CA GLU A 173 -13.75 18.88 -10.28
C GLU A 173 -12.99 18.35 -9.06
N PRO A 174 -11.84 18.93 -8.71
CA PRO A 174 -10.97 18.41 -7.65
C PRO A 174 -11.67 18.18 -6.31
N GLN A 175 -12.62 19.03 -5.95
CA GLN A 175 -13.37 18.89 -4.70
C GLN A 175 -14.22 17.60 -4.66
N LEU A 176 -14.84 17.24 -5.81
CA LEU A 176 -15.61 16.00 -5.92
C LEU A 176 -14.72 14.76 -5.80
N VAL A 177 -13.50 14.82 -6.37
CA VAL A 177 -12.53 13.73 -6.27
C VAL A 177 -12.05 13.56 -4.83
N VAL A 178 -11.70 14.66 -4.14
CA VAL A 178 -11.30 14.62 -2.73
C VAL A 178 -12.41 14.05 -1.87
N GLN A 179 -13.66 14.49 -2.07
CA GLN A 179 -14.82 13.97 -1.35
C GLN A 179 -15.03 12.48 -1.63
N PHE A 180 -14.93 12.06 -2.90
CA PHE A 180 -15.04 10.66 -3.29
C PHE A 180 -13.97 9.80 -2.60
N LEU A 181 -12.70 10.18 -2.70
CA LEU A 181 -11.59 9.44 -2.06
C LEU A 181 -11.77 9.37 -0.54
N SER A 182 -12.21 10.46 0.10
CA SER A 182 -12.52 10.49 1.53
C SER A 182 -13.63 9.49 1.89
N THR A 183 -14.70 9.47 1.09
CA THR A 183 -15.84 8.56 1.30
C THR A 183 -15.41 7.11 1.12
N MET A 184 -14.63 6.80 0.08
CA MET A 184 -14.13 5.44 -0.14
C MET A 184 -13.18 4.99 0.96
N ALA A 185 -12.27 5.86 1.38
CA ALA A 185 -11.37 5.60 2.50
C ALA A 185 -12.16 5.26 3.80
N ALA A 186 -13.17 6.05 4.13
CA ALA A 186 -14.02 5.80 5.29
C ALA A 186 -14.83 4.50 5.14
N LYS A 187 -15.39 4.23 3.96
CA LYS A 187 -16.18 3.03 3.67
C LYS A 187 -15.36 1.75 3.79
N VAL A 188 -14.14 1.73 3.24
CA VAL A 188 -13.24 0.59 3.35
C VAL A 188 -12.78 0.38 4.79
N LYS A 189 -12.41 1.47 5.46
CA LYS A 189 -11.96 1.44 6.86
C LYS A 189 -13.05 0.98 7.82
N SER A 190 -14.31 1.37 7.61
CA SER A 190 -15.45 0.92 8.45
C SER A 190 -15.68 -0.60 8.37
N ARG A 191 -15.12 -1.28 7.37
CA ARG A 191 -15.15 -2.74 7.22
C ARG A 191 -13.85 -3.41 7.68
N GLY A 192 -13.03 -2.71 8.44
CA GLY A 192 -11.74 -3.21 8.90
C GLY A 192 -10.70 -3.34 7.77
N GLY A 193 -10.97 -2.75 6.60
CA GLY A 193 -10.11 -2.84 5.43
C GLY A 193 -9.07 -1.72 5.33
N ALA A 194 -8.19 -1.81 4.33
CA ALA A 194 -7.26 -0.74 3.99
C ALA A 194 -7.54 -0.18 2.60
N PHE A 195 -7.50 1.17 2.50
CA PHE A 195 -7.61 1.89 1.25
C PHE A 195 -6.29 2.57 0.91
N LEU A 196 -5.70 2.20 -0.21
CA LEU A 196 -4.44 2.74 -0.71
C LEU A 196 -4.70 3.43 -2.05
N THR A 197 -4.09 4.59 -2.26
CA THR A 197 -4.15 5.25 -3.56
C THR A 197 -2.82 5.88 -3.93
N SER A 198 -2.50 5.86 -5.21
CA SER A 198 -1.35 6.57 -5.76
C SER A 198 -1.79 7.87 -6.46
N LEU A 199 -0.88 8.84 -6.51
CA LEU A 199 -1.09 10.13 -7.15
C LEU A 199 0.22 10.64 -7.77
N ALA A 200 0.17 11.10 -9.01
CA ALA A 200 1.33 11.68 -9.66
C ALA A 200 1.59 13.10 -9.14
N SER A 201 2.80 13.36 -8.66
CA SER A 201 3.21 14.70 -8.22
C SER A 201 3.24 15.66 -9.40
N GLY A 202 2.84 16.93 -9.17
CA GLY A 202 2.84 17.97 -10.19
C GLY A 202 1.63 17.97 -11.12
N THR A 203 0.76 16.95 -11.07
CA THR A 203 -0.47 16.88 -11.88
C THR A 203 -1.71 17.34 -11.13
N VAL A 204 -1.65 17.35 -9.82
CA VAL A 204 -2.71 17.80 -8.91
C VAL A 204 -2.16 18.96 -8.09
N SER A 205 -2.96 20.00 -7.83
CA SER A 205 -2.51 21.13 -7.04
C SER A 205 -2.06 20.71 -5.65
N GLU A 206 -1.03 21.37 -5.12
CA GLU A 206 -0.52 21.07 -3.77
C GLU A 206 -1.59 21.18 -2.69
N GLU A 207 -2.55 22.09 -2.87
CA GLU A 207 -3.68 22.24 -1.95
C GLU A 207 -4.51 20.95 -1.87
N ASN A 208 -4.84 20.37 -3.02
CA ASN A 208 -5.61 19.12 -3.06
C ASN A 208 -4.82 17.92 -2.53
N VAL A 209 -3.51 17.87 -2.80
CA VAL A 209 -2.61 16.88 -2.19
C VAL A 209 -2.62 17.02 -0.67
N ARG A 210 -2.48 18.24 -0.12
CA ARG A 210 -2.56 18.49 1.33
C ARG A 210 -3.90 18.12 1.93
N ARG A 211 -5.01 18.41 1.23
CA ARG A 211 -6.36 17.99 1.67
C ARG A 211 -6.45 16.47 1.78
N LEU A 212 -5.96 15.73 0.78
CA LEU A 212 -5.93 14.26 0.83
C LEU A 212 -5.00 13.75 1.93
N GLN A 213 -3.82 14.33 2.11
CA GLN A 213 -2.92 13.98 3.21
C GLN A 213 -3.59 14.15 4.58
N THR A 214 -4.45 15.15 4.75
CA THR A 214 -5.17 15.36 6.01
C THR A 214 -6.14 14.22 6.31
N ILE A 215 -6.80 13.69 5.29
CA ILE A 215 -7.81 12.62 5.41
C ILE A 215 -7.15 11.26 5.67
N MET A 216 -6.04 10.96 4.98
CA MET A 216 -5.38 9.65 5.05
C MET A 216 -4.64 9.47 6.38
N ASP A 217 -4.55 8.23 6.85
CA ASP A 217 -3.77 7.88 8.05
C ASP A 217 -2.27 7.95 7.76
N PHE A 218 -1.86 7.50 6.57
CA PHE A 218 -0.47 7.51 6.11
C PHE A 218 -0.31 8.27 4.81
N ALA A 219 0.81 8.98 4.69
CA ALA A 219 1.25 9.58 3.43
C ALA A 219 2.70 9.16 3.15
N VAL A 220 2.90 8.52 2.01
CA VAL A 220 4.20 8.07 1.51
C VAL A 220 4.58 8.92 0.32
N GLU A 221 5.79 9.43 0.31
CA GLU A 221 6.32 10.20 -0.79
C GLU A 221 7.49 9.48 -1.45
N LEU A 222 7.48 9.43 -2.77
CA LEU A 222 8.58 8.93 -3.58
C LEU A 222 9.18 10.08 -4.39
N ARG A 223 10.49 10.03 -4.59
CA ARG A 223 11.19 10.96 -5.47
C ARG A 223 12.25 10.25 -6.30
N ILE A 224 12.64 10.91 -7.37
CA ILE A 224 13.77 10.52 -8.22
C ILE A 224 14.81 11.61 -8.08
N LEU A 225 16.05 11.23 -7.80
CA LEU A 225 17.21 12.10 -7.81
C LEU A 225 18.17 11.63 -8.89
N GLU A 226 18.79 12.59 -9.58
CA GLU A 226 19.92 12.30 -10.44
C GLU A 226 21.23 12.50 -9.63
N VAL A 227 21.98 11.42 -9.49
CA VAL A 227 23.27 11.41 -8.79
C VAL A 227 24.30 10.76 -9.71
N GLU A 228 25.32 11.53 -10.11
CA GLU A 228 26.38 11.04 -11.00
C GLU A 228 25.86 10.43 -12.30
N GLY A 229 24.85 11.08 -12.92
CA GLY A 229 24.22 10.61 -14.17
C GLY A 229 23.35 9.36 -14.03
N ARG A 230 23.03 8.95 -12.80
CA ARG A 230 22.16 7.81 -12.51
C ARG A 230 20.92 8.24 -11.74
N GLN A 231 19.79 7.68 -12.12
CA GLN A 231 18.56 7.91 -11.36
C GLN A 231 18.54 7.04 -10.11
N LYS A 232 18.39 7.69 -8.95
CA LYS A 232 18.18 7.03 -7.65
C LYS A 232 16.78 7.34 -7.15
N ARG A 233 16.05 6.31 -6.76
CA ARG A 233 14.73 6.45 -6.17
C ARG A 233 14.84 6.48 -4.66
N GLN A 234 14.00 7.28 -4.03
CA GLN A 234 13.91 7.37 -2.58
C GLN A 234 12.45 7.42 -2.13
N VAL A 235 12.20 6.93 -0.95
CA VAL A 235 10.91 6.95 -0.28
C VAL A 235 11.04 7.60 1.09
N ARG A 236 9.98 8.29 1.52
CA ARG A 236 9.83 8.69 2.93
C ARG A 236 8.37 8.53 3.37
N LEU A 237 8.19 8.33 4.67
CA LEU A 237 6.89 8.38 5.30
C LEU A 237 6.66 9.83 5.77
N ALA A 238 5.88 10.61 4.99
CA ALA A 238 5.62 12.02 5.28
C ALA A 238 4.56 12.23 6.38
N LYS A 239 3.71 11.21 6.61
CA LYS A 239 2.68 11.24 7.67
C LYS A 239 2.39 9.82 8.15
N ALA A 240 2.26 9.68 9.48
CA ALA A 240 1.69 8.51 10.13
C ALA A 240 0.80 8.98 11.30
N ARG A 241 -0.50 8.69 11.23
CA ARG A 241 -1.44 9.12 12.28
C ARG A 241 -1.17 8.38 13.58
N GLY A 242 -0.92 9.13 14.65
CA GLY A 242 -0.69 8.56 15.98
C GLY A 242 0.68 7.93 16.17
N GLN A 243 1.60 8.09 15.22
CA GLN A 243 2.96 7.56 15.28
C GLN A 243 3.98 8.65 14.94
N ARG A 244 5.20 8.47 15.40
CA ARG A 244 6.32 9.31 14.95
C ARG A 244 6.64 8.99 13.50
N VAL A 245 7.06 9.99 12.76
CA VAL A 245 7.45 9.86 11.36
C VAL A 245 8.96 9.94 11.26
N TYR A 246 9.54 9.01 10.49
CA TYR A 246 10.93 9.09 10.09
C TYR A 246 11.04 10.03 8.89
N GLU A 247 11.63 11.22 9.10
CA GLU A 247 11.61 12.31 8.13
C GLU A 247 12.66 12.17 7.02
N GLU A 248 13.64 11.26 7.17
CA GLU A 248 14.69 11.11 6.17
C GLU A 248 14.20 10.35 4.93
N TRP A 249 14.83 10.69 3.81
CA TRP A 249 14.63 9.97 2.57
C TRP A 249 15.47 8.70 2.54
N ILE A 250 14.83 7.57 2.32
CA ILE A 250 15.43 6.24 2.29
C ILE A 250 15.57 5.79 0.84
N PRO A 251 16.75 5.38 0.36
CA PRO A 251 16.90 4.78 -0.96
C PRO A 251 16.04 3.53 -1.12
N ILE A 252 15.43 3.40 -2.29
CA ILE A 252 14.63 2.22 -2.64
C ILE A 252 15.09 1.67 -3.98
N TYR A 253 15.21 0.35 -4.07
CA TYR A 253 15.54 -0.38 -5.27
C TYR A 253 14.32 -1.19 -5.72
N ILE A 254 13.93 -0.99 -6.98
CA ILE A 254 12.80 -1.68 -7.58
C ILE A 254 13.37 -2.69 -8.57
N GLY A 255 13.36 -3.95 -8.18
CA GLY A 255 13.73 -5.08 -9.02
C GLY A 255 12.52 -5.65 -9.78
N LYS A 256 12.72 -6.73 -10.49
CA LYS A 256 11.65 -7.44 -11.20
C LYS A 256 10.73 -8.20 -10.25
N GLU A 257 11.26 -8.69 -9.14
CA GLU A 257 10.57 -9.60 -8.22
C GLU A 257 10.41 -9.03 -6.81
N ALA A 258 11.16 -8.01 -6.46
CA ALA A 258 11.16 -7.45 -5.12
C ALA A 258 11.46 -5.95 -5.10
N ILE A 259 11.00 -5.32 -4.05
CA ILE A 259 11.39 -3.97 -3.66
C ILE A 259 12.23 -4.09 -2.40
N SER A 260 13.42 -3.51 -2.41
CA SER A 260 14.28 -3.41 -1.24
C SER A 260 14.46 -1.95 -0.83
N ILE A 261 14.57 -1.73 0.46
CA ILE A 261 14.86 -0.44 1.07
C ILE A 261 16.30 -0.52 1.55
N ASP A 262 17.14 0.41 1.10
CA ASP A 262 18.53 0.51 1.56
C ASP A 262 18.57 1.38 2.83
N VAL A 263 18.65 0.73 3.96
CA VAL A 263 18.88 1.41 5.24
C VAL A 263 20.37 1.70 5.47
N GLY A 264 21.26 1.19 4.59
CA GLY A 264 22.72 1.35 4.64
C GLY A 264 23.36 0.55 5.77
N ASP A 265 24.68 0.34 5.65
CA ASP A 265 25.51 -0.31 6.68
C ASP A 265 25.90 0.64 7.83
N ASP A 266 25.28 1.83 7.90
CA ASP A 266 25.57 2.82 8.95
C ASP A 266 24.79 2.45 10.23
N PRO A 267 25.45 1.90 11.26
CA PRO A 267 24.80 1.57 12.53
C PRO A 267 24.14 2.77 13.20
N ALA A 268 24.66 3.98 12.97
CA ALA A 268 24.07 5.19 13.51
C ALA A 268 22.78 5.60 12.79
N LYS A 269 22.64 5.30 11.50
CA LYS A 269 21.42 5.51 10.74
C LYS A 269 20.34 4.50 11.16
N TYR A 270 20.74 3.25 11.33
CA TYR A 270 19.91 2.20 11.88
C TYR A 270 19.39 2.54 13.27
N GLU A 271 20.29 3.02 14.15
CA GLU A 271 19.94 3.44 15.51
C GLU A 271 19.02 4.67 15.53
N ARG A 272 19.16 5.60 14.57
CA ARG A 272 18.26 6.75 14.42
C ARG A 272 16.87 6.34 13.92
N LEU A 273 16.80 5.37 12.99
CA LEU A 273 15.54 4.74 12.58
C LEU A 273 14.88 4.09 13.78
N ARG A 274 15.60 3.30 14.54
CA ARG A 274 15.14 2.64 15.76
C ARG A 274 14.55 3.66 16.75
N LYS A 275 15.30 4.71 17.08
CA LYS A 275 14.86 5.77 18.02
C LYS A 275 13.68 6.58 17.52
N ALA A 276 13.50 6.75 16.22
CA ALA A 276 12.31 7.43 15.66
C ALA A 276 11.01 6.65 15.91
N PHE A 277 11.13 5.34 16.14
CA PHE A 277 10.03 4.43 16.42
C PHE A 277 9.91 4.05 17.91
N GLU A 278 10.85 4.46 18.75
CA GLU A 278 10.70 4.31 20.21
C GLU A 278 9.61 5.27 20.69
N SER A 279 8.53 4.72 21.25
CA SER A 279 7.50 5.52 21.90
C SER A 279 8.11 6.34 23.05
N PRO A 280 7.74 7.62 23.23
CA PRO A 280 8.08 8.29 24.47
C PRO A 280 7.33 7.61 25.59
N SER A 281 8.06 7.13 26.56
CA SER A 281 7.54 6.74 27.89
C SER A 281 6.68 7.83 28.50
#